data_9c2997c2ca507e8b6f92aaa96cd018c5
#
_entry.id   9c2997c2ca507e8b6f92aaa96cd018c5
#
_cell.length_a   1.000
_cell.length_b   1.000
_cell.length_c   1.000
_cell.angle_alpha   90.00
_cell.angle_beta   90.00
_cell.angle_gamma   90.00
#
_symmetry.space_group_name_H-M   'P 1'
#
loop_
_entity.id
_entity.type
_entity.pdbx_description
1 polymer ?
#
loop_
_entity_poly.entity_id
_entity_poly.type
_entity_poly.pdbx_seq_one_letter_code
_entity_poly.pdbx_strand_id
1 'polypeptide(L)'
;MFAFVTSLKGFVTAIRRGVGDARFRAMAVLVAILLASGTIFYWRFEDWSILDSLYFSVITLTTVGYGDLAPTTAPTKVFTIVYILMGLGVLLAFLSMVASHAVESRMEKQEAKRGRGAQRE
;
A
#
# COMPACT_ATOMS: atom_id res chain seq x y z
N MET A 1 14.72 17.65 -0.07
CA MET A 1 15.14 16.71 0.99
C MET A 1 14.25 16.79 2.22
N PHE A 2 14.02 17.97 2.80
CA PHE A 2 13.11 18.15 3.95
C PHE A 2 11.65 17.73 3.67
N ALA A 3 11.13 18.05 2.47
CA ALA A 3 9.77 17.66 2.08
C ALA A 3 9.59 16.15 2.02
N PHE A 4 10.59 15.42 1.53
CA PHE A 4 10.57 13.95 1.46
C PHE A 4 10.60 13.33 2.87
N VAL A 5 11.48 13.83 3.74
CA VAL A 5 11.57 13.35 5.13
C VAL A 5 10.29 13.65 5.90
N THR A 6 9.68 14.81 5.72
CA THR A 6 8.41 15.17 6.34
C THR A 6 7.26 14.30 5.85
N SER A 7 7.22 14.02 4.54
CA SER A 7 6.24 13.11 3.94
C SER A 7 6.41 11.68 4.46
N LEU A 8 7.66 11.21 4.57
CA LEU A 8 7.96 9.89 5.10
C LEU A 8 7.57 9.76 6.57
N LYS A 9 7.86 10.77 7.39
CA LYS A 9 7.44 10.82 8.79
C LYS A 9 5.90 10.82 8.93
N GLY A 10 5.22 11.59 8.08
CA GLY A 10 3.75 11.61 8.03
C GLY A 10 3.19 10.25 7.66
N PHE A 11 3.78 9.57 6.70
CA PHE A 11 3.39 8.22 6.28
C PHE A 11 3.62 7.19 7.39
N VAL A 12 4.79 7.21 8.03
CA VAL A 12 5.11 6.33 9.17
C VAL A 12 4.17 6.58 10.35
N THR A 13 3.86 7.84 10.65
CA THR A 13 2.93 8.21 11.72
C THR A 13 1.51 7.74 11.41
N ALA A 14 1.06 7.87 10.16
CA ALA A 14 -0.24 7.37 9.71
C ALA A 14 -0.33 5.84 9.84
N ILE A 15 0.72 5.12 9.50
CA ILE A 15 0.80 3.66 9.68
C ILE A 15 0.76 3.30 11.16
N ARG A 16 1.52 3.98 12.01
CA ARG A 16 1.52 3.74 13.47
C ARG A 16 0.15 4.00 14.10
N ARG A 17 -0.55 5.03 13.69
CA ARG A 17 -1.92 5.32 14.17
C ARG A 17 -2.94 4.29 13.67
N GLY A 18 -2.76 3.81 12.43
CA GLY A 18 -3.61 2.78 11.84
C GLY A 18 -3.44 1.40 12.49
N VAL A 19 -2.27 1.09 13.05
CA VAL A 19 -1.98 -0.21 13.72
C VAL A 19 -2.91 -0.48 14.90
N GLY A 20 -3.49 0.56 15.52
CA GLY A 20 -4.50 0.42 16.57
C GLY A 20 -5.89 0.03 16.05
N ASP A 21 -6.17 0.17 14.77
CA ASP A 21 -7.44 -0.19 14.14
C ASP A 21 -7.39 -1.63 13.60
N ALA A 22 -8.34 -2.46 14.01
CA ALA A 22 -8.44 -3.86 13.56
C ALA A 22 -8.63 -3.96 12.04
N ARG A 23 -9.36 -3.03 11.44
CA ARG A 23 -9.56 -2.95 9.98
C ARG A 23 -8.26 -2.71 9.23
N PHE A 24 -7.47 -1.76 9.71
CA PHE A 24 -6.16 -1.43 9.12
C PHE A 24 -5.22 -2.64 9.18
N ARG A 25 -5.14 -3.30 10.35
CA ARG A 25 -4.31 -4.50 10.51
C ARG A 25 -4.75 -5.63 9.59
N ALA A 26 -6.04 -5.86 9.44
CA ALA A 26 -6.57 -6.87 8.53
C ALA A 26 -6.18 -6.59 7.07
N MET A 27 -6.29 -5.35 6.63
CA MET A 27 -5.92 -4.95 5.28
C MET A 27 -4.40 -5.02 5.06
N ALA A 28 -3.60 -4.63 6.05
CA ALA A 28 -2.14 -4.74 5.98
C ALA A 28 -1.69 -6.21 5.88
N VAL A 29 -2.33 -7.10 6.61
CA VAL A 29 -2.09 -8.55 6.53
C VAL A 29 -2.48 -9.08 5.15
N LEU A 30 -3.62 -8.66 4.59
CA LEU A 30 -4.03 -9.04 3.25
C LEU A 30 -3.02 -8.60 2.18
N VAL A 31 -2.53 -7.37 2.26
CA VAL A 31 -1.48 -6.86 1.36
C VAL A 31 -0.20 -7.68 1.51
N ALA A 32 0.21 -7.98 2.74
CA ALA A 32 1.39 -8.80 3.01
C ALA A 32 1.24 -10.22 2.43
N ILE A 33 0.08 -10.86 2.61
CA ILE A 33 -0.22 -12.17 2.04
C ILE A 33 -0.19 -12.12 0.51
N LEU A 34 -0.77 -11.08 -0.06
CA LEU A 34 -0.80 -10.88 -1.51
C LEU A 34 0.61 -10.73 -2.09
N LEU A 35 1.45 -9.91 -1.46
CA LEU A 35 2.85 -9.75 -1.87
C LEU A 35 3.65 -11.03 -1.68
N ALA A 36 3.46 -11.74 -0.57
CA ALA A 36 4.12 -13.02 -0.32
C ALA A 36 3.69 -14.08 -1.35
N SER A 37 2.41 -14.17 -1.67
CA SER A 37 1.92 -15.13 -2.67
C SER A 37 2.50 -14.86 -4.05
N GLY A 38 2.55 -13.61 -4.50
CA GLY A 38 3.18 -13.22 -5.75
C GLY A 38 4.68 -13.53 -5.75
N THR A 39 5.37 -13.18 -4.67
CA THR A 39 6.81 -13.44 -4.53
C THR A 39 7.13 -14.92 -4.65
N ILE A 40 6.42 -15.77 -3.92
CA ILE A 40 6.60 -17.22 -3.94
C ILE A 40 6.29 -17.78 -5.31
N PHE A 41 5.21 -17.33 -5.94
CA PHE A 41 4.78 -17.81 -7.25
C PHE A 41 5.81 -17.48 -8.34
N TYR A 42 6.25 -16.24 -8.45
CA TYR A 42 7.22 -15.85 -9.47
C TYR A 42 8.60 -16.44 -9.22
N TRP A 43 9.02 -16.53 -7.98
CA TRP A 43 10.25 -17.23 -7.61
C TRP A 43 10.23 -18.70 -8.05
N ARG A 44 9.08 -19.34 -7.91
CA ARG A 44 8.93 -20.77 -8.25
C ARG A 44 8.83 -21.02 -9.75
N PHE A 45 8.15 -20.16 -10.49
CA PHE A 45 7.78 -20.43 -11.89
C PHE A 45 8.55 -19.63 -12.93
N GLU A 46 9.19 -18.53 -12.56
CA GLU A 46 9.96 -17.68 -13.48
C GLU A 46 11.48 -17.74 -13.25
N ASP A 47 11.93 -18.55 -12.32
CA ASP A 47 13.34 -18.66 -11.93
C ASP A 47 14.00 -17.32 -11.53
N TRP A 48 13.20 -16.37 -11.07
CA TRP A 48 13.71 -15.10 -10.54
C TRP A 48 14.19 -15.27 -9.10
N SER A 49 15.07 -14.37 -8.66
CA SER A 49 15.42 -14.29 -7.24
C SER A 49 14.19 -13.90 -6.39
N ILE A 50 14.25 -14.18 -5.10
CA ILE A 50 13.17 -13.77 -4.18
C ILE A 50 13.00 -12.25 -4.20
N LEU A 51 14.11 -11.51 -4.24
CA LEU A 51 14.09 -10.04 -4.30
C LEU A 51 13.46 -9.54 -5.60
N ASP A 52 13.82 -10.11 -6.75
CA ASP A 52 13.23 -9.74 -8.05
C ASP A 52 11.74 -10.07 -8.10
N SER A 53 11.34 -11.20 -7.53
CA SER A 53 9.94 -11.61 -7.46
C SER A 53 9.12 -10.66 -6.57
N LEU A 54 9.65 -10.26 -5.42
CA LEU A 54 9.02 -9.26 -4.55
C LEU A 54 8.96 -7.90 -5.23
N TYR A 55 10.06 -7.48 -5.83
CA TYR A 55 10.15 -6.23 -6.59
C TYR A 55 9.10 -6.16 -7.70
N PHE A 56 9.01 -7.22 -8.52
CA PHE A 56 7.99 -7.32 -9.56
C PHE A 56 6.56 -7.24 -9.01
N SER A 57 6.30 -7.95 -7.92
CA SER A 57 4.98 -7.94 -7.27
C SER A 57 4.60 -6.53 -6.80
N VAL A 58 5.53 -5.81 -6.17
CA VAL A 58 5.31 -4.44 -5.70
C VAL A 58 5.05 -3.48 -6.86
N ILE A 59 5.92 -3.45 -7.88
CA ILE A 59 5.77 -2.51 -9.00
C ILE A 59 4.54 -2.81 -9.86
N THR A 60 4.11 -4.06 -9.89
CA THR A 60 2.91 -4.47 -10.62
C THR A 60 1.64 -4.05 -9.88
N LEU A 61 1.54 -4.35 -8.59
CA LEU A 61 0.38 -3.98 -7.78
C LEU A 61 0.24 -2.47 -7.60
N THR A 62 1.35 -1.75 -7.52
CA THR A 62 1.34 -0.29 -7.43
C THR A 62 1.17 0.40 -8.79
N THR A 63 0.98 -0.36 -9.85
CA THR A 63 0.78 0.13 -11.22
C THR A 63 1.99 0.85 -11.84
N VAL A 64 3.17 0.76 -11.23
CA VAL A 64 4.40 1.36 -11.77
C VAL A 64 4.84 0.66 -13.05
N GLY A 65 4.99 -0.66 -13.00
CA GLY A 65 5.21 -1.51 -14.17
C GLY A 65 6.36 -1.06 -15.07
N TYR A 66 7.59 -1.02 -14.56
CA TYR A 66 8.74 -0.59 -15.37
C TYR A 66 9.00 -1.43 -16.62
N GLY A 67 8.57 -2.70 -16.64
CA GLY A 67 8.77 -3.59 -17.78
C GLY A 67 10.17 -4.20 -17.87
N ASP A 68 11.00 -4.02 -16.86
CA ASP A 68 12.31 -4.66 -16.73
C ASP A 68 12.20 -6.16 -16.45
N LEU A 69 11.15 -6.57 -15.74
CA LEU A 69 10.75 -7.96 -15.52
C LEU A 69 9.32 -8.15 -16.01
N ALA A 70 9.08 -9.23 -16.73
CA ALA A 70 7.76 -9.57 -17.24
C ALA A 70 7.57 -11.09 -17.25
N PRO A 71 6.34 -11.60 -17.03
CA PRO A 71 6.06 -13.03 -17.15
C PRO A 71 6.35 -13.54 -18.55
N THR A 72 6.99 -14.69 -18.64
CA THR A 72 7.43 -15.26 -19.93
C THR A 72 6.59 -16.43 -20.39
N THR A 73 5.93 -17.15 -19.46
CA THR A 73 5.14 -18.35 -19.76
C THR A 73 3.64 -18.07 -19.73
N ALA A 74 2.85 -18.87 -20.43
CA ALA A 74 1.39 -18.75 -20.43
C ALA A 74 0.79 -18.91 -19.03
N PRO A 75 1.18 -19.90 -18.20
CA PRO A 75 0.65 -20.01 -16.83
C PRO A 75 0.95 -18.79 -15.96
N THR A 76 2.16 -18.24 -16.04
CA THR A 76 2.54 -17.07 -15.24
C THR A 76 1.83 -15.81 -15.71
N LYS A 77 1.58 -15.67 -17.00
CA LYS A 77 0.77 -14.57 -17.55
C LYS A 77 -0.68 -14.62 -17.06
N VAL A 78 -1.29 -15.80 -17.07
CA VAL A 78 -2.66 -15.99 -16.56
C VAL A 78 -2.73 -15.68 -15.06
N PHE A 79 -1.77 -16.20 -14.29
CA PHE A 79 -1.68 -15.87 -12.86
C PHE A 79 -1.56 -14.35 -12.65
N THR A 80 -0.72 -13.70 -13.43
CA THR A 80 -0.50 -12.24 -13.32
C THR A 80 -1.79 -11.45 -13.58
N ILE A 81 -2.59 -11.85 -14.57
CA ILE A 81 -3.87 -11.22 -14.84
C ILE A 81 -4.79 -11.29 -13.62
N VAL A 82 -4.99 -12.49 -13.07
CA VAL A 82 -5.82 -12.70 -11.88
C VAL A 82 -5.25 -11.96 -10.67
N TYR A 83 -3.93 -12.03 -10.50
CA TYR A 83 -3.20 -11.37 -9.43
C TYR A 83 -3.39 -9.85 -9.44
N ILE A 84 -3.29 -9.22 -10.60
CA ILE A 84 -3.50 -7.78 -10.75
C ILE A 84 -4.95 -7.41 -10.42
N LEU A 85 -5.93 -8.14 -10.94
CA LEU A 85 -7.34 -7.83 -10.73
C LEU A 85 -7.72 -7.91 -9.24
N MET A 86 -7.27 -8.95 -8.55
CA MET A 86 -7.51 -9.08 -7.11
C MET A 86 -6.68 -8.11 -6.29
N GLY A 87 -5.40 -8.01 -6.61
CA GLY A 87 -4.44 -7.21 -5.87
C GLY A 87 -4.69 -5.71 -5.96
N LEU A 88 -5.10 -5.23 -7.12
CA LEU A 88 -5.42 -3.83 -7.30
C LEU A 88 -6.59 -3.39 -6.41
N GLY A 89 -7.63 -4.22 -6.32
CA GLY A 89 -8.76 -3.95 -5.43
C GLY A 89 -8.35 -3.85 -3.96
N VAL A 90 -7.57 -4.81 -3.50
CA VAL A 90 -7.07 -4.84 -2.11
C VAL A 90 -6.15 -3.64 -1.83
N LEU A 91 -5.22 -3.36 -2.75
CA LEU A 91 -4.27 -2.25 -2.57
C LEU A 91 -4.97 -0.89 -2.57
N LEU A 92 -5.92 -0.67 -3.48
CA LEU A 92 -6.69 0.57 -3.53
C LEU A 92 -7.52 0.75 -2.25
N ALA A 93 -8.13 -0.30 -1.72
CA ALA A 93 -8.84 -0.26 -0.45
C ALA A 93 -7.91 0.10 0.71
N PHE A 94 -6.71 -0.49 0.75
CA PHE A 94 -5.69 -0.18 1.76
C PHE A 94 -5.24 1.29 1.68
N LEU A 95 -4.91 1.76 0.49
CA LEU A 95 -4.50 3.16 0.27
C LEU A 95 -5.62 4.14 0.63
N SER A 96 -6.88 3.81 0.33
CA SER A 96 -8.04 4.61 0.71
C SER A 96 -8.17 4.72 2.24
N MET A 97 -7.93 3.64 2.97
CA MET A 97 -7.93 3.65 4.44
C MET A 97 -6.82 4.54 4.99
N VAL A 98 -5.61 4.45 4.46
CA VAL A 98 -4.48 5.31 4.87
C VAL A 98 -4.81 6.78 4.61
N ALA A 99 -5.36 7.10 3.44
CA ALA A 99 -5.79 8.45 3.08
C ALA A 99 -6.89 8.97 4.00
N SER A 100 -7.88 8.14 4.35
CA SER A 100 -8.96 8.51 5.28
C SER A 100 -8.42 8.87 6.66
N HIS A 101 -7.50 8.09 7.21
CA HIS A 101 -6.88 8.41 8.50
C HIS A 101 -6.07 9.72 8.45
N ALA A 102 -5.38 10.00 7.36
CA ALA A 102 -4.65 11.25 7.18
C ALA A 102 -5.59 12.46 7.10
N VAL A 103 -6.73 12.33 6.41
CA VAL A 103 -7.75 13.37 6.29
C VAL A 103 -8.46 13.61 7.62
N GLU A 104 -8.84 12.57 8.35
CA GLU A 104 -9.47 12.68 9.67
C GLU A 104 -8.57 13.44 10.65
N SER A 105 -7.28 13.14 10.71
CA SER A 105 -6.36 13.84 11.59
C SER A 105 -6.21 15.33 11.24
N ARG A 106 -6.33 15.69 9.97
CA ARG A 106 -6.31 17.09 9.52
C ARG A 106 -7.62 17.81 9.89
N MET A 107 -8.75 17.15 9.74
CA MET A 107 -10.06 17.70 10.12
C MET A 107 -10.16 17.96 11.63
N GLU A 108 -9.73 17.03 12.46
CA GLU A 108 -9.68 17.20 13.91
C GLU A 108 -8.84 18.40 14.32
N LYS A 109 -7.68 18.61 13.68
CA LYS A 109 -6.84 19.78 13.93
C LYS A 109 -7.51 21.09 13.52
N GLN A 110 -8.27 21.09 12.43
CA GLN A 110 -8.99 22.27 11.96
C GLN A 110 -10.18 22.60 12.89
N GLU A 111 -10.92 21.61 13.34
CA GLU A 111 -12.01 21.80 14.29
C GLU A 111 -11.50 22.30 15.64
N ALA A 112 -10.39 21.77 16.14
CA ALA A 112 -9.76 22.26 17.36
C ALA A 112 -9.32 23.73 17.24
N LYS A 113 -8.80 24.14 16.08
CA LYS A 113 -8.45 25.55 15.81
C LYS A 113 -9.68 26.46 15.74
N ARG A 114 -10.77 25.99 15.12
CA ARG A 114 -12.04 26.74 15.05
C ARG A 114 -12.68 26.90 16.43
N GLY A 115 -12.68 25.83 17.22
CA GLY A 115 -13.20 25.86 18.60
C GLY A 115 -12.43 26.82 19.49
N ARG A 116 -11.12 26.91 19.37
CA ARG A 116 -10.29 27.89 20.11
C ARG A 116 -10.52 29.33 19.65
N GLY A 117 -10.75 29.53 18.34
CA GLY A 117 -11.07 30.86 17.82
C GLY A 117 -12.43 31.37 18.34
N ALA A 118 -13.44 30.53 18.42
CA ALA A 118 -14.76 30.85 18.91
C ALA A 118 -14.79 31.18 20.43
N GLN A 119 -13.90 30.60 21.23
CA GLN A 119 -13.79 30.89 22.66
C GLN A 119 -13.07 32.21 22.99
N ARG A 120 -12.35 32.79 22.02
CA ARG A 120 -11.64 34.05 22.19
C ARG A 120 -12.44 35.27 21.79
N GLU A 121 -13.58 35.11 21.13
CA GLU A 121 -14.53 36.16 20.81
C GLU A 121 -15.62 36.26 21.88
#